data_cd8fd40a55ebdee7f9dde5f532e1be73
#
_entry.id   cd8fd40a55ebdee7f9dde5f532e1be73
#
_cell.length_a   1.000
_cell.length_b   1.000
_cell.length_c   1.000
_cell.angle_alpha   90.00
_cell.angle_beta   90.00
_cell.angle_gamma   90.00
#
_symmetry.space_group_name_H-M   'P 1'
#
loop_
_entity.id
_entity.type
_entity.pdbx_description
1 polymer ?
#
loop_
_entity_poly.entity_id
_entity_poly.type
_entity_poly.pdbx_seq_one_letter_code
_entity_poly.pdbx_strand_id
1 'polypeptide(L)'
;MLDEYADWEIGYALAELHRLGNIEIVTVGFSEQPVTSMGGLLIHPHIVLSQVAPSQALLFLLSGGSLWEQEYPCETIHMLEHHAVPIAAICAATTVLGHAGLFANRKHTSNSLRYIEKLVPSYASHAMYCDALAVTDKNIITASGLGSVDFTLNILTLLNIATPKIRKMWYKAFKFGEYPKDIDENA
;
A
#
# COMPACT_ATOMS: atom_id res chain seq x y z
N MET A 1 0.01 9.98 -5.14
CA MET A 1 1.27 10.54 -4.57
C MET A 1 0.96 11.91 -4.01
N LEU A 2 1.47 12.23 -2.83
CA LEU A 2 1.42 13.55 -2.18
C LEU A 2 2.85 14.02 -1.90
N ASP A 3 3.06 15.31 -1.71
CA ASP A 3 4.32 15.80 -1.18
C ASP A 3 4.65 15.11 0.15
N GLU A 4 5.93 14.97 0.45
CA GLU A 4 6.43 14.29 1.64
C GLU A 4 5.89 12.85 1.80
N TYR A 5 5.61 12.16 0.70
CA TYR A 5 5.33 10.72 0.79
C TYR A 5 6.56 9.94 1.26
N ALA A 6 6.32 8.90 2.05
CA ALA A 6 7.38 8.04 2.57
C ALA A 6 7.84 7.03 1.49
N ASP A 7 8.90 7.37 0.78
CA ASP A 7 9.47 6.56 -0.31
C ASP A 7 9.96 5.18 0.15
N TRP A 8 10.55 5.07 1.36
CA TRP A 8 11.00 3.78 1.92
C TRP A 8 9.86 2.78 2.19
N GLU A 9 8.63 3.26 2.39
CA GLU A 9 7.50 2.38 2.68
C GLU A 9 7.05 1.59 1.47
N ILE A 10 7.19 2.16 0.27
CA ILE A 10 6.73 1.56 -0.97
C ILE A 10 7.87 1.12 -1.90
N GLY A 11 9.08 1.61 -1.69
CA GLY A 11 10.21 1.36 -2.60
C GLY A 11 10.46 -0.14 -2.84
N TYR A 12 10.40 -0.96 -1.78
CA TYR A 12 10.54 -2.40 -1.91
C TYR A 12 9.36 -3.03 -2.67
N ALA A 13 8.12 -2.61 -2.38
CA ALA A 13 6.94 -3.11 -3.08
C ALA A 13 6.99 -2.80 -4.59
N LEU A 14 7.33 -1.55 -4.95
CA LEU A 14 7.43 -1.15 -6.36
C LEU A 14 8.51 -1.94 -7.10
N ALA A 15 9.67 -2.12 -6.46
CA ALA A 15 10.77 -2.90 -7.03
C ALA A 15 10.37 -4.36 -7.30
N GLU A 16 9.71 -5.02 -6.34
CA GLU A 16 9.28 -6.41 -6.48
C GLU A 16 8.13 -6.58 -7.49
N LEU A 17 7.17 -5.65 -7.51
CA LEU A 17 6.09 -5.65 -8.49
C LEU A 17 6.63 -5.57 -9.92
N HIS A 18 7.60 -4.68 -10.15
CA HIS A 18 8.23 -4.54 -11.46
C HIS A 18 9.12 -5.74 -11.78
N ARG A 19 10.02 -6.13 -10.88
CA ARG A 19 11.04 -7.16 -11.12
C ARG A 19 10.45 -8.57 -11.23
N LEU A 20 9.54 -8.94 -10.34
CA LEU A 20 8.95 -10.29 -10.29
C LEU A 20 7.65 -10.41 -11.09
N GLY A 21 6.89 -9.33 -11.19
CA GLY A 21 5.57 -9.32 -11.81
C GLY A 21 5.55 -8.75 -13.21
N ASN A 22 6.62 -8.09 -13.65
CA ASN A 22 6.62 -7.28 -14.88
C ASN A 22 5.44 -6.29 -14.92
N ILE A 23 5.10 -5.72 -13.75
CA ILE A 23 3.98 -4.79 -13.58
C ILE A 23 4.46 -3.38 -13.93
N GLU A 24 3.69 -2.68 -14.75
CA GLU A 24 3.89 -1.27 -14.99
C GLU A 24 3.46 -0.45 -13.78
N ILE A 25 4.30 0.48 -13.34
CA ILE A 25 4.05 1.38 -12.22
C ILE A 25 3.60 2.74 -12.76
N VAL A 26 2.34 3.07 -12.52
CA VAL A 26 1.76 4.38 -12.89
C VAL A 26 1.62 5.22 -11.63
N THR A 27 2.32 6.36 -11.57
CA THR A 27 2.21 7.32 -10.46
C THR A 27 1.00 8.23 -10.65
N VAL A 28 0.18 8.36 -9.60
CA VAL A 28 -1.06 9.14 -9.61
C VAL A 28 -0.92 10.31 -8.65
N GLY A 29 -1.07 11.53 -9.15
CA GLY A 29 -1.08 12.75 -8.34
C GLY A 29 -2.49 13.29 -8.07
N PHE A 30 -2.62 14.23 -7.13
CA PHE A 30 -3.81 15.05 -6.96
C PHE A 30 -3.89 16.13 -8.06
N SER A 31 -2.73 16.53 -8.58
CA SER A 31 -2.56 17.45 -9.70
C SER A 31 -1.40 16.97 -10.59
N GLU A 32 -1.18 17.65 -11.71
CA GLU A 32 -0.05 17.39 -12.61
C GLU A 32 1.30 17.94 -12.06
N GLN A 33 1.27 18.67 -10.95
CA GLN A 33 2.48 19.22 -10.34
C GLN A 33 3.36 18.11 -9.78
N PRO A 34 4.69 18.24 -9.90
CA PRO A 34 5.61 17.30 -9.31
C PRO A 34 5.49 17.30 -7.78
N VAL A 35 5.74 16.18 -7.17
CA VAL A 35 5.80 15.98 -5.72
C VAL A 35 7.17 15.52 -5.29
N THR A 36 7.59 15.89 -4.09
CA THR A 36 8.88 15.49 -3.51
C THR A 36 8.67 14.53 -2.36
N SER A 37 9.38 13.40 -2.36
CA SER A 37 9.33 12.44 -1.26
C SER A 37 10.05 12.96 -0.01
N MET A 38 9.86 12.28 1.13
CA MET A 38 10.66 12.53 2.34
C MET A 38 12.16 12.30 2.11
N GLY A 39 12.54 11.41 1.20
CA GLY A 39 13.94 11.18 0.79
C GLY A 39 14.46 12.17 -0.25
N GLY A 40 13.65 13.16 -0.67
CA GLY A 40 14.05 14.19 -1.65
C GLY A 40 13.92 13.76 -3.11
N LEU A 41 13.23 12.65 -3.41
CA LEU A 41 12.99 12.22 -4.78
C LEU A 41 11.86 13.04 -5.41
N LEU A 42 12.16 13.71 -6.53
CA LEU A 42 11.18 14.46 -7.31
C LEU A 42 10.47 13.53 -8.29
N ILE A 43 9.14 13.42 -8.17
CA ILE A 43 8.29 12.59 -9.03
C ILE A 43 7.30 13.49 -9.78
N HIS A 44 7.27 13.35 -11.11
CA HIS A 44 6.19 13.88 -11.93
C HIS A 44 5.12 12.79 -12.04
N PRO A 45 3.87 13.03 -11.60
CA PRO A 45 2.79 12.07 -11.77
C PRO A 45 2.56 11.74 -13.25
N HIS A 46 2.32 10.47 -13.56
CA HIS A 46 1.95 10.06 -14.91
C HIS A 46 0.51 10.48 -15.25
N ILE A 47 -0.38 10.42 -14.26
CA ILE A 47 -1.79 10.80 -14.37
C ILE A 47 -2.26 11.46 -13.07
N VAL A 48 -3.45 12.08 -13.12
CA VAL A 48 -4.13 12.59 -11.93
C VAL A 48 -5.29 11.69 -11.51
N LEU A 49 -5.77 11.85 -10.26
CA LEU A 49 -6.83 11.01 -9.68
C LEU A 49 -8.08 10.88 -10.56
N SER A 50 -8.49 11.96 -11.24
CA SER A 50 -9.65 11.96 -12.13
C SER A 50 -9.49 11.11 -13.40
N GLN A 51 -8.26 10.71 -13.72
CA GLN A 51 -7.92 9.87 -14.87
C GLN A 51 -7.79 8.39 -14.50
N VAL A 52 -7.92 8.03 -13.22
CA VAL A 52 -7.84 6.64 -12.77
C VAL A 52 -9.00 5.83 -13.32
N ALA A 53 -8.68 4.80 -14.10
CA ALA A 53 -9.64 3.89 -14.70
C ALA A 53 -9.56 2.52 -13.99
N PRO A 54 -10.60 2.07 -13.26
CA PRO A 54 -10.59 0.78 -12.55
C PRO A 54 -10.27 -0.42 -13.44
N SER A 55 -10.73 -0.39 -14.70
CA SER A 55 -10.49 -1.48 -15.68
C SER A 55 -9.02 -1.66 -16.07
N GLN A 56 -8.17 -0.69 -15.78
CA GLN A 56 -6.73 -0.72 -16.08
C GLN A 56 -5.87 -0.94 -14.81
N ALA A 57 -6.49 -0.91 -13.63
CA ALA A 57 -5.78 -1.00 -12.36
C ALA A 57 -5.76 -2.44 -11.84
N LEU A 58 -4.57 -3.02 -11.73
CA LEU A 58 -4.35 -4.30 -11.06
C LEU A 58 -4.33 -4.15 -9.53
N LEU A 59 -3.83 -3.02 -9.05
CA LEU A 59 -3.72 -2.63 -7.66
C LEU A 59 -3.69 -1.12 -7.56
N PHE A 60 -4.36 -0.55 -6.56
CA PHE A 60 -4.19 0.85 -6.16
C PHE A 60 -3.43 0.92 -4.85
N LEU A 61 -2.23 1.49 -4.88
CA LEU A 61 -1.33 1.56 -3.74
C LEU A 61 -1.22 2.99 -3.22
N LEU A 62 -1.41 3.17 -1.91
CA LEU A 62 -1.29 4.43 -1.19
C LEU A 62 -0.07 4.35 -0.27
N SER A 63 0.96 5.15 -0.58
CA SER A 63 2.14 5.34 0.30
C SER A 63 1.76 6.16 1.52
N GLY A 64 2.48 5.99 2.62
CA GLY A 64 2.36 6.89 3.76
C GLY A 64 2.84 8.30 3.47
N GLY A 65 2.63 9.17 4.45
CA GLY A 65 2.97 10.59 4.39
C GLY A 65 2.00 11.41 5.25
N SER A 66 2.48 12.44 5.93
CA SER A 66 1.68 13.22 6.89
C SER A 66 0.51 13.98 6.26
N LEU A 67 0.58 14.29 4.97
CA LEU A 67 -0.48 15.00 4.27
C LEU A 67 -1.79 14.20 4.13
N TRP A 68 -1.77 12.87 4.30
CA TRP A 68 -3.00 12.07 4.40
C TRP A 68 -3.88 12.44 5.60
N GLU A 69 -3.35 13.18 6.56
CA GLU A 69 -4.13 13.70 7.68
C GLU A 69 -5.01 14.90 7.28
N GLN A 70 -4.88 15.41 6.05
CA GLN A 70 -5.55 16.62 5.54
C GLN A 70 -6.45 16.35 4.32
N GLU A 71 -6.11 15.39 3.45
CA GLU A 71 -6.81 15.12 2.19
C GLU A 71 -7.16 13.64 2.02
N TYR A 72 -8.41 13.37 1.62
CA TYR A 72 -8.93 12.01 1.47
C TYR A 72 -9.60 11.80 0.12
N PRO A 73 -9.05 10.99 -0.81
CA PRO A 73 -9.70 10.65 -2.08
C PRO A 73 -10.78 9.56 -1.92
N CYS A 74 -11.73 9.75 -0.99
CA CYS A 74 -12.75 8.75 -0.67
C CYS A 74 -13.58 8.34 -1.89
N GLU A 75 -13.91 9.26 -2.78
CA GLU A 75 -14.65 8.94 -4.02
C GLU A 75 -13.88 7.97 -4.90
N THR A 76 -12.58 8.20 -5.10
CA THR A 76 -11.71 7.27 -5.85
C THR A 76 -11.64 5.91 -5.15
N ILE A 77 -11.52 5.88 -3.83
CA ILE A 77 -11.48 4.64 -3.05
C ILE A 77 -12.80 3.85 -3.21
N HIS A 78 -13.96 4.51 -3.10
CA HIS A 78 -15.27 3.87 -3.29
C HIS A 78 -15.45 3.34 -4.73
N MET A 79 -15.00 4.11 -5.72
CA MET A 79 -15.03 3.68 -7.12
C MET A 79 -14.19 2.41 -7.33
N LEU A 80 -12.98 2.38 -6.82
CA LEU A 80 -12.09 1.23 -6.93
C LEU A 80 -12.63 0.00 -6.19
N GLU A 81 -13.16 0.20 -4.99
CA GLU A 81 -13.79 -0.86 -4.19
C GLU A 81 -15.03 -1.45 -4.89
N HIS A 82 -15.89 -0.59 -5.46
CA HIS A 82 -17.05 -1.01 -6.24
C HIS A 82 -16.67 -1.89 -7.44
N HIS A 83 -15.53 -1.62 -8.06
CA HIS A 83 -15.01 -2.42 -9.18
C HIS A 83 -14.11 -3.59 -8.73
N ALA A 84 -14.07 -3.86 -7.42
CA ALA A 84 -13.26 -4.91 -6.81
C ALA A 84 -11.75 -4.81 -7.10
N VAL A 85 -11.25 -3.61 -7.41
CA VAL A 85 -9.82 -3.35 -7.56
C VAL A 85 -9.16 -3.51 -6.18
N PRO A 86 -8.10 -4.32 -6.06
CA PRO A 86 -7.33 -4.40 -4.82
C PRO A 86 -6.77 -3.04 -4.40
N ILE A 87 -6.86 -2.73 -3.10
CA ILE A 87 -6.32 -1.49 -2.53
C ILE A 87 -5.35 -1.82 -1.41
N ALA A 88 -4.16 -1.25 -1.47
CA ALA A 88 -3.13 -1.41 -0.46
C ALA A 88 -2.74 -0.05 0.13
N ALA A 89 -2.82 0.10 1.43
CA ALA A 89 -2.48 1.33 2.15
C ALA A 89 -1.51 1.06 3.30
N ILE A 90 -0.48 1.89 3.41
CA ILE A 90 0.53 1.77 4.46
C ILE A 90 0.62 3.05 5.29
N CYS A 91 0.89 2.93 6.59
CA CYS A 91 1.15 4.06 7.49
C CYS A 91 -0.06 5.02 7.58
N ALA A 92 0.17 6.32 7.39
CA ALA A 92 -0.87 7.34 7.44
C ALA A 92 -1.95 7.13 6.36
N ALA A 93 -1.62 6.56 5.22
CA ALA A 93 -2.59 6.28 4.16
C ALA A 93 -3.71 5.31 4.58
N THR A 94 -3.54 4.53 5.65
CA THR A 94 -4.61 3.70 6.22
C THR A 94 -5.80 4.52 6.72
N THR A 95 -5.58 5.78 7.10
CA THR A 95 -6.65 6.70 7.52
C THR A 95 -7.64 6.97 6.40
N VAL A 96 -7.17 7.02 5.15
CA VAL A 96 -8.02 7.18 3.96
C VAL A 96 -9.07 6.08 3.88
N LEU A 97 -8.65 4.81 4.08
CA LEU A 97 -9.58 3.67 4.07
C LEU A 97 -10.54 3.71 5.25
N GLY A 98 -10.10 4.22 6.41
CA GLY A 98 -10.93 4.47 7.57
C GLY A 98 -12.00 5.52 7.29
N HIS A 99 -11.63 6.67 6.71
CA HIS A 99 -12.57 7.73 6.30
C HIS A 99 -13.55 7.27 5.22
N ALA A 100 -13.11 6.41 4.30
CA ALA A 100 -13.97 5.75 3.31
C ALA A 100 -14.87 4.65 3.92
N GLY A 101 -14.81 4.39 5.23
CA GLY A 101 -15.67 3.41 5.92
C GLY A 101 -15.33 1.95 5.63
N LEU A 102 -14.18 1.65 5.03
CA LEU A 102 -13.84 0.30 4.58
C LEU A 102 -13.48 -0.67 5.71
N PHE A 103 -13.36 -0.20 6.94
CA PHE A 103 -12.98 -1.02 8.10
C PHE A 103 -14.16 -1.68 8.84
N ALA A 104 -15.40 -1.30 8.54
CA ALA A 104 -16.58 -1.72 9.32
C ALA A 104 -16.70 -3.24 9.52
N ASN A 105 -16.34 -4.05 8.52
CA ASN A 105 -16.42 -5.50 8.55
C ASN A 105 -15.17 -6.16 7.95
N ARG A 106 -14.01 -5.55 8.13
CA ARG A 106 -12.73 -6.04 7.61
C ARG A 106 -11.63 -5.98 8.66
N LYS A 107 -10.86 -7.05 8.74
CA LYS A 107 -9.61 -7.03 9.49
C LYS A 107 -8.66 -6.02 8.87
N HIS A 108 -8.01 -5.23 9.71
CA HIS A 108 -7.09 -4.19 9.27
C HIS A 108 -6.06 -3.88 10.34
N THR A 109 -5.02 -3.17 9.95
CA THR A 109 -4.02 -2.58 10.84
C THR A 109 -3.72 -1.14 10.42
N SER A 110 -2.92 -0.46 11.20
CA SER A 110 -2.40 0.89 10.97
C SER A 110 -1.11 1.06 11.77
N ASN A 111 -0.62 2.29 11.93
CA ASN A 111 0.51 2.57 12.82
C ASN A 111 0.24 2.17 14.28
N SER A 112 -0.99 2.34 14.75
CA SER A 112 -1.53 1.80 15.99
C SER A 112 -3.05 1.97 16.03
N LEU A 113 -3.74 1.24 16.93
CA LEU A 113 -5.17 1.45 17.17
C LEU A 113 -5.45 2.91 17.58
N ARG A 114 -4.65 3.44 18.52
CA ARG A 114 -4.78 4.83 18.97
C ARG A 114 -4.58 5.85 17.86
N TYR A 115 -3.70 5.55 16.89
CA TYR A 115 -3.45 6.42 15.74
C TYR A 115 -4.70 6.54 14.87
N ILE A 116 -5.32 5.40 14.52
CA ILE A 116 -6.51 5.40 13.67
C ILE A 116 -7.72 6.01 14.39
N GLU A 117 -7.91 5.75 15.68
CA GLU A 117 -8.96 6.35 16.50
C GLU A 117 -8.87 7.88 16.57
N LYS A 118 -7.64 8.40 16.66
CA LYS A 118 -7.40 9.85 16.72
C LYS A 118 -7.73 10.53 15.39
N LEU A 119 -7.38 9.91 14.26
CA LEU A 119 -7.44 10.54 12.94
C LEU A 119 -8.71 10.24 12.16
N VAL A 120 -9.46 9.21 12.56
CA VAL A 120 -10.73 8.84 11.95
C VAL A 120 -11.83 8.91 13.01
N PRO A 121 -12.48 10.07 13.22
CA PRO A 121 -13.45 10.25 14.30
C PRO A 121 -14.65 9.30 14.22
N SER A 122 -15.00 8.81 13.04
CA SER A 122 -16.06 7.83 12.82
C SER A 122 -15.63 6.37 13.03
N TYR A 123 -14.38 6.13 13.43
CA TYR A 123 -13.85 4.78 13.60
C TYR A 123 -14.54 4.04 14.75
N ALA A 124 -15.16 2.90 14.44
CA ALA A 124 -15.86 2.05 15.39
C ALA A 124 -15.50 0.56 15.27
N SER A 125 -14.46 0.24 14.51
CA SER A 125 -14.14 -1.14 14.10
C SER A 125 -13.05 -1.80 14.96
N HIS A 126 -13.03 -1.51 16.27
CA HIS A 126 -12.02 -1.99 17.23
C HIS A 126 -11.85 -3.51 17.22
N ALA A 127 -12.95 -4.26 17.12
CA ALA A 127 -12.93 -5.72 17.08
C ALA A 127 -12.26 -6.31 15.81
N MET A 128 -12.12 -5.51 14.77
CA MET A 128 -11.50 -5.91 13.51
C MET A 128 -10.04 -5.45 13.42
N TYR A 129 -9.58 -4.62 14.36
CA TYR A 129 -8.18 -4.18 14.39
C TYR A 129 -7.26 -5.34 14.76
N CYS A 130 -6.19 -5.50 14.01
CA CYS A 130 -5.14 -6.48 14.26
C CYS A 130 -3.84 -5.74 14.57
N ASP A 131 -3.23 -6.02 15.71
CA ASP A 131 -1.90 -5.52 16.05
C ASP A 131 -0.84 -6.34 15.28
N ALA A 132 -0.64 -5.97 14.02
CA ALA A 132 0.25 -6.66 13.09
C ALA A 132 0.91 -5.66 12.14
N LEU A 133 2.06 -6.01 11.58
CA LEU A 133 2.77 -5.14 10.64
C LEU A 133 2.04 -4.97 9.30
N ALA A 134 1.34 -6.01 8.85
CA ALA A 134 0.44 -5.93 7.69
C ALA A 134 -0.71 -6.94 7.82
N VAL A 135 -1.86 -6.57 7.29
CA VAL A 135 -3.09 -7.39 7.28
C VAL A 135 -3.71 -7.33 5.89
N THR A 136 -4.12 -8.49 5.39
CA THR A 136 -4.96 -8.61 4.19
C THR A 136 -6.33 -9.16 4.58
N ASP A 137 -7.38 -8.49 4.20
CA ASP A 137 -8.74 -9.00 4.26
C ASP A 137 -9.46 -8.72 2.93
N LYS A 138 -9.86 -9.80 2.25
CA LYS A 138 -10.39 -9.77 0.88
C LYS A 138 -9.40 -9.05 -0.06
N ASN A 139 -9.83 -7.97 -0.69
CA ASN A 139 -9.05 -7.17 -1.63
C ASN A 139 -8.39 -5.93 -0.99
N ILE A 140 -8.39 -5.80 0.33
CA ILE A 140 -7.80 -4.68 1.06
C ILE A 140 -6.58 -5.14 1.82
N ILE A 141 -5.48 -4.43 1.65
CA ILE A 141 -4.24 -4.60 2.41
C ILE A 141 -3.97 -3.33 3.21
N THR A 142 -3.71 -3.49 4.50
CA THR A 142 -3.29 -2.39 5.36
C THR A 142 -1.98 -2.74 6.05
N ALA A 143 -1.13 -1.74 6.30
CA ALA A 143 0.14 -1.95 7.00
C ALA A 143 0.51 -0.76 7.90
N SER A 144 1.26 -1.05 8.94
CA SER A 144 2.02 -0.05 9.71
C SER A 144 3.20 0.47 8.88
N GLY A 145 3.62 1.72 9.08
CA GLY A 145 4.80 2.29 8.43
C GLY A 145 6.12 1.53 8.69
N LEU A 146 6.15 0.67 9.72
CA LEU A 146 7.26 -0.24 10.01
C LEU A 146 7.17 -1.57 9.26
N GLY A 147 6.08 -1.80 8.52
CA GLY A 147 5.73 -3.07 7.90
C GLY A 147 5.97 -3.15 6.40
N SER A 148 6.87 -2.38 5.80
CA SER A 148 7.08 -2.32 4.34
C SER A 148 7.35 -3.69 3.70
N VAL A 149 8.12 -4.55 4.37
CA VAL A 149 8.44 -5.91 3.88
C VAL A 149 7.22 -6.84 3.98
N ASP A 150 6.47 -6.76 5.09
CA ASP A 150 5.23 -7.52 5.30
C ASP A 150 4.13 -7.06 4.33
N PHE A 151 4.03 -5.75 4.11
CA PHE A 151 3.14 -5.12 3.13
C PHE A 151 3.40 -5.65 1.72
N THR A 152 4.67 -5.67 1.31
CA THR A 152 5.09 -6.22 0.01
C THR A 152 4.72 -7.70 -0.12
N LEU A 153 5.00 -8.52 0.90
CA LEU A 153 4.63 -9.94 0.88
C LEU A 153 3.12 -10.12 0.70
N ASN A 154 2.30 -9.32 1.39
CA ASN A 154 0.85 -9.38 1.28
C ASN A 154 0.37 -8.98 -0.13
N ILE A 155 0.95 -7.94 -0.73
CA ILE A 155 0.66 -7.51 -2.11
C ILE A 155 0.99 -8.62 -3.11
N LEU A 156 2.22 -9.14 -3.07
CA LEU A 156 2.66 -10.22 -3.97
C LEU A 156 1.80 -11.48 -3.81
N THR A 157 1.33 -11.74 -2.59
CA THR A 157 0.47 -12.89 -2.30
C THR A 157 -0.94 -12.69 -2.85
N LEU A 158 -1.54 -11.53 -2.63
CA LEU A 158 -2.88 -11.21 -3.13
C LEU A 158 -2.94 -11.24 -4.65
N LEU A 159 -1.92 -10.68 -5.32
CA LEU A 159 -1.82 -10.62 -6.77
C LEU A 159 -1.27 -11.92 -7.38
N ASN A 160 -0.92 -12.91 -6.57
CA ASN A 160 -0.28 -14.16 -6.99
C ASN A 160 0.97 -13.97 -7.87
N ILE A 161 1.78 -12.95 -7.56
CA ILE A 161 3.04 -12.67 -8.24
C ILE A 161 4.13 -13.58 -7.67
N ALA A 162 4.90 -14.22 -8.54
CA ALA A 162 5.91 -15.23 -8.24
C ALA A 162 5.36 -16.46 -7.48
N THR A 163 6.18 -17.49 -7.30
CA THR A 163 5.79 -18.68 -6.53
C THR A 163 5.85 -18.41 -5.03
N PRO A 164 5.09 -19.17 -4.19
CA PRO A 164 5.21 -19.05 -2.73
C PRO A 164 6.64 -19.22 -2.21
N LYS A 165 7.44 -20.08 -2.87
CA LYS A 165 8.86 -20.31 -2.53
C LYS A 165 9.67 -19.03 -2.74
N ILE A 166 9.52 -18.38 -3.89
CA ILE A 166 10.23 -17.15 -4.24
C ILE A 166 9.82 -15.99 -3.32
N ARG A 167 8.50 -15.81 -3.09
CA ARG A 167 7.99 -14.80 -2.16
C ARG A 167 8.59 -14.96 -0.75
N LYS A 168 8.56 -16.18 -0.22
CA LYS A 168 9.12 -16.48 1.11
C LYS A 168 10.62 -16.26 1.19
N MET A 169 11.36 -16.62 0.13
CA MET A 169 12.80 -16.41 0.05
C MET A 169 13.15 -14.93 0.14
N TRP A 170 12.56 -14.07 -0.70
CA TRP A 170 12.81 -12.64 -0.68
C TRP A 170 12.30 -11.96 0.59
N TYR A 171 11.15 -12.39 1.11
CA TYR A 171 10.67 -11.92 2.41
C TYR A 171 11.70 -12.16 3.52
N LYS A 172 12.26 -13.35 3.61
CA LYS A 172 13.28 -13.67 4.62
C LYS A 172 14.56 -12.87 4.41
N ALA A 173 14.99 -12.70 3.17
CA ALA A 173 16.16 -11.91 2.85
C ALA A 173 16.03 -10.46 3.34
N PHE A 174 14.93 -9.78 3.01
CA PHE A 174 14.72 -8.39 3.40
C PHE A 174 14.27 -8.21 4.84
N LYS A 175 13.52 -9.17 5.40
CA LYS A 175 13.01 -9.08 6.77
C LYS A 175 14.05 -9.44 7.82
N PHE A 176 14.88 -10.45 7.55
CA PHE A 176 15.79 -11.04 8.54
C PHE A 176 17.26 -11.01 8.12
N GLY A 177 17.59 -10.48 6.94
CA GLY A 177 18.96 -10.51 6.41
C GLY A 177 19.43 -11.91 6.01
N GLU A 178 18.50 -12.87 5.81
CA GLU A 178 18.84 -14.22 5.39
C GLU A 178 19.11 -14.25 3.88
N TYR A 179 20.36 -14.11 3.46
CA TYR A 179 20.71 -14.12 2.05
C TYR A 179 20.40 -15.51 1.43
N PRO A 180 19.69 -15.56 0.29
CA PRO A 180 19.34 -16.83 -0.35
C PRO A 180 20.60 -17.59 -0.79
N LYS A 181 20.71 -18.86 -0.42
CA LYS A 181 21.86 -19.69 -0.75
C LYS A 181 21.80 -20.32 -2.16
N ASP A 182 20.58 -20.46 -2.69
CA ASP A 182 20.29 -21.10 -3.96
C ASP A 182 19.47 -20.13 -4.85
N ILE A 183 20.08 -19.02 -5.24
CA ILE A 183 19.53 -18.22 -6.34
C ILE A 183 20.03 -18.90 -7.62
N ASP A 184 19.16 -19.68 -8.26
CA ASP A 184 19.39 -20.03 -9.67
C ASP A 184 19.45 -18.70 -10.44
N GLU A 185 20.57 -18.44 -11.10
CA GLU A 185 20.85 -17.21 -11.87
C GLU A 185 19.83 -16.98 -13.01
N ASN A 186 18.82 -17.81 -13.15
CA ASN A 186 17.76 -17.79 -14.16
C ASN A 186 16.35 -17.59 -13.57
N ALA A 187 16.19 -17.03 -12.36
CA ALA A 187 14.90 -16.76 -11.76
C ALA A 187 14.51 -15.26 -11.90
#